data_d79016b05391d25588fa8d767af02871
#
_entry.id   d79016b05391d25588fa8d767af02871
#
_cell.length_a   1.000
_cell.length_b   1.000
_cell.length_c   1.000
_cell.angle_alpha   90.00
_cell.angle_beta   90.00
_cell.angle_gamma   90.00
#
_symmetry.space_group_name_H-M   'P 1'
#
loop_
_entity.id
_entity.type
_entity.pdbx_description
1 polymer ?
#
loop_
_entity_poly.entity_id
_entity_poly.type
_entity_poly.pdbx_seq_one_letter_code
_entity_poly.pdbx_strand_id
1 'polypeptide(L)'
;MATMIGLTGGIGSGKSVVAKIFTTLGIPVFNADEAAKHIMQTSPEMKAKLIEQFGSSIYDASGLQKEKLAAIVFNDPFQLQLLNAIVHPVTIQAAKDWAANQTSPYMIKEAALIFESAAADGLFKVIGVTAPLSLRIQRVMQRDGVSKEQVEARMQHQISDTIKMRLCDYVIENNNQQMLIPQVLELDKAIRAAL
;
A
#
# COMPACT_ATOMS: atom_id res chain seq x y z
N MET A 1 -20.95 5.11 9.38
CA MET A 1 -19.79 4.28 8.95
C MET A 1 -18.53 5.00 9.42
N ALA A 2 -17.55 4.28 9.94
CA ALA A 2 -16.29 4.89 10.34
C ALA A 2 -15.56 5.45 9.11
N THR A 3 -14.96 6.64 9.27
CA THR A 3 -14.29 7.36 8.18
C THR A 3 -12.97 6.70 7.81
N MET A 4 -12.73 6.49 6.52
CA MET A 4 -11.49 5.87 6.04
C MET A 4 -10.48 6.91 5.56
N ILE A 5 -9.26 6.85 6.08
CA ILE A 5 -8.13 7.71 5.75
C ILE A 5 -7.09 6.87 5.00
N GLY A 6 -6.64 7.36 3.85
CA GLY A 6 -5.56 6.72 3.10
C GLY A 6 -4.19 6.99 3.72
N LEU A 7 -3.31 5.98 3.74
CA LEU A 7 -1.90 6.14 4.08
C LEU A 7 -1.06 5.62 2.93
N THR A 8 -0.33 6.51 2.26
CA THR A 8 0.49 6.18 1.10
C THR A 8 1.92 6.73 1.23
N GLY A 9 2.75 6.40 0.27
CA GLY A 9 4.13 6.87 0.19
C GLY A 9 4.97 5.93 -0.67
N GLY A 10 6.02 6.46 -1.28
CA GLY A 10 6.88 5.68 -2.15
C GLY A 10 7.60 4.55 -1.41
N ILE A 11 8.10 3.57 -2.16
CA ILE A 11 8.89 2.47 -1.61
C ILE A 11 10.05 3.02 -0.75
N GLY A 12 10.24 2.45 0.45
CA GLY A 12 11.29 2.89 1.39
C GLY A 12 10.96 4.15 2.21
N SER A 13 9.80 4.79 2.04
CA SER A 13 9.41 5.99 2.80
C SER A 13 9.13 5.73 4.29
N GLY A 14 8.78 4.48 4.66
CA GLY A 14 8.47 4.09 6.04
C GLY A 14 6.99 4.14 6.40
N LYS A 15 6.09 3.98 5.43
CA LYS A 15 4.63 3.87 5.66
C LYS A 15 4.28 2.92 6.81
N SER A 16 4.85 1.72 6.80
CA SER A 16 4.53 0.69 7.80
C SER A 16 4.93 1.08 9.22
N VAL A 17 5.95 1.94 9.40
CA VAL A 17 6.30 2.50 10.70
C VAL A 17 5.22 3.48 11.16
N VAL A 18 4.77 4.36 10.27
CA VAL A 18 3.67 5.30 10.55
C VAL A 18 2.38 4.54 10.84
N ALA A 19 2.04 3.53 10.04
CA ALA A 19 0.91 2.64 10.26
C ALA A 19 0.94 2.00 11.66
N LYS A 20 2.12 1.51 12.08
CA LYS A 20 2.30 0.93 13.41
C LYS A 20 2.10 1.95 14.53
N ILE A 21 2.49 3.21 14.34
CA ILE A 21 2.22 4.27 15.33
C ILE A 21 0.71 4.48 15.46
N PHE A 22 -0.04 4.59 14.36
CA PHE A 22 -1.51 4.68 14.40
C PHE A 22 -2.14 3.48 15.12
N THR A 23 -1.67 2.26 14.84
CA THR A 23 -2.15 1.06 15.53
C THR A 23 -1.90 1.14 17.05
N THR A 24 -0.73 1.65 17.47
CA THR A 24 -0.40 1.85 18.89
C THR A 24 -1.31 2.88 19.56
N LEU A 25 -1.82 3.85 18.80
CA LEU A 25 -2.81 4.82 19.26
C LEU A 25 -4.25 4.27 19.29
N GLY A 26 -4.44 2.98 18.98
CA GLY A 26 -5.76 2.35 18.93
C GLY A 26 -6.55 2.64 17.65
N ILE A 27 -5.89 3.17 16.60
CA ILE A 27 -6.53 3.39 15.30
C ILE A 27 -6.36 2.12 14.45
N PRO A 28 -7.46 1.50 13.98
CA PRO A 28 -7.40 0.32 13.14
C PRO A 28 -6.72 0.62 11.79
N VAL A 29 -5.84 -0.28 11.35
CA VAL A 29 -5.12 -0.16 10.08
C VAL A 29 -5.40 -1.38 9.20
N PHE A 30 -5.92 -1.14 8.00
CA PHE A 30 -6.08 -2.13 6.94
C PHE A 30 -4.90 -2.02 5.98
N ASN A 31 -4.09 -3.06 5.89
CA ASN A 31 -3.00 -3.12 4.91
C ASN A 31 -3.51 -3.74 3.61
N ALA A 32 -3.77 -2.92 2.60
CA ALA A 32 -4.33 -3.37 1.33
C ALA A 32 -3.34 -4.24 0.52
N ASP A 33 -2.03 -3.94 0.61
CA ASP A 33 -1.01 -4.72 -0.09
C ASP A 33 -0.90 -6.14 0.49
N GLU A 34 -0.96 -6.29 1.81
CA GLU A 34 -0.96 -7.60 2.46
C GLU A 34 -2.28 -8.35 2.26
N ALA A 35 -3.42 -7.65 2.31
CA ALA A 35 -4.72 -8.24 2.03
C ALA A 35 -4.78 -8.81 0.59
N ALA A 36 -4.29 -8.05 -0.39
CA ALA A 36 -4.21 -8.52 -1.78
C ALA A 36 -3.34 -9.79 -1.90
N LYS A 37 -2.16 -9.81 -1.27
CA LYS A 37 -1.28 -10.99 -1.26
C LYS A 37 -1.97 -12.20 -0.62
N HIS A 38 -2.63 -11.98 0.51
CA HIS A 38 -3.37 -13.04 1.21
C HIS A 38 -4.49 -13.60 0.34
N ILE A 39 -5.31 -12.75 -0.28
CA ILE A 39 -6.41 -13.15 -1.17
C ILE A 39 -5.88 -13.94 -2.37
N MET A 40 -4.83 -13.46 -3.03
CA MET A 40 -4.21 -14.20 -4.15
C MET A 40 -3.67 -15.56 -3.74
N GLN A 41 -3.27 -15.74 -2.48
CA GLN A 41 -2.72 -17.00 -1.99
C GLN A 41 -3.79 -17.98 -1.52
N THR A 42 -4.89 -17.49 -0.93
CA THR A 42 -5.84 -18.32 -0.19
C THR A 42 -7.19 -18.48 -0.87
N SER A 43 -7.62 -17.53 -1.71
CA SER A 43 -8.93 -17.58 -2.35
C SER A 43 -8.94 -18.52 -3.58
N PRO A 44 -9.74 -19.59 -3.57
CA PRO A 44 -9.87 -20.49 -4.74
C PRO A 44 -10.40 -19.77 -5.99
N GLU A 45 -11.32 -18.83 -5.80
CA GLU A 45 -11.91 -18.04 -6.89
C GLU A 45 -10.85 -17.12 -7.51
N MET A 46 -10.05 -16.43 -6.68
CA MET A 46 -8.96 -15.59 -7.14
C MET A 46 -7.91 -16.41 -7.88
N LYS A 47 -7.54 -17.57 -7.35
CA LYS A 47 -6.61 -18.50 -7.98
C LYS A 47 -7.07 -18.91 -9.37
N ALA A 48 -8.36 -19.26 -9.53
CA ALA A 48 -8.93 -19.64 -10.82
C ALA A 48 -8.81 -18.51 -11.85
N LYS A 49 -9.20 -17.28 -11.49
CA LYS A 49 -9.10 -16.08 -12.34
C LYS A 49 -7.66 -15.77 -12.75
N LEU A 50 -6.72 -15.89 -11.81
CA LEU A 50 -5.30 -15.63 -12.10
C LEU A 50 -4.69 -16.71 -12.99
N ILE A 51 -5.07 -17.98 -12.82
CA ILE A 51 -4.62 -19.08 -13.71
C ILE A 51 -5.19 -18.89 -15.12
N GLU A 52 -6.45 -18.52 -15.25
CA GLU A 52 -7.08 -18.24 -16.54
C GLU A 52 -6.34 -17.12 -17.30
N GLN A 53 -5.95 -16.06 -16.60
CA GLN A 53 -5.32 -14.89 -17.22
C GLN A 53 -3.81 -15.05 -17.46
N PHE A 54 -3.07 -15.68 -16.52
CA PHE A 54 -1.60 -15.70 -16.52
C PHE A 54 -0.99 -17.11 -16.66
N GLY A 55 -1.85 -18.13 -16.78
CA GLY A 55 -1.44 -19.52 -16.92
C GLY A 55 -1.19 -20.24 -15.58
N SER A 56 -1.28 -21.57 -15.62
CA SER A 56 -1.16 -22.40 -14.41
C SER A 56 0.23 -22.40 -13.76
N SER A 57 1.27 -22.02 -14.49
CA SER A 57 2.65 -22.00 -13.99
C SER A 57 2.91 -21.01 -12.86
N ILE A 58 1.99 -20.03 -12.65
CA ILE A 58 2.09 -19.06 -11.55
C ILE A 58 1.67 -19.64 -10.19
N TYR A 59 1.15 -20.88 -10.17
CA TYR A 59 0.88 -21.60 -8.91
C TYR A 59 1.51 -22.99 -8.95
N ASP A 60 1.90 -23.48 -7.80
CA ASP A 60 2.33 -24.86 -7.57
C ASP A 60 1.80 -25.41 -6.24
N ALA A 61 2.37 -26.51 -5.74
CA ALA A 61 1.97 -27.12 -4.48
C ALA A 61 2.23 -26.21 -3.25
N SER A 62 3.16 -25.26 -3.34
CA SER A 62 3.47 -24.29 -2.28
C SER A 62 2.61 -23.02 -2.36
N GLY A 63 1.79 -22.85 -3.40
CA GLY A 63 0.91 -21.70 -3.62
C GLY A 63 1.37 -20.79 -4.76
N LEU A 64 1.10 -19.48 -4.62
CA LEU A 64 1.43 -18.48 -5.64
C LEU A 64 2.93 -18.28 -5.79
N GLN A 65 3.44 -18.48 -7.01
CA GLN A 65 4.83 -18.23 -7.40
C GLN A 65 5.03 -16.75 -7.71
N LYS A 66 5.32 -15.96 -6.67
CA LYS A 66 5.38 -14.48 -6.75
C LYS A 66 6.38 -13.99 -7.79
N GLU A 67 7.53 -14.65 -7.90
CA GLU A 67 8.59 -14.29 -8.84
C GLU A 67 8.15 -14.50 -10.29
N LYS A 68 7.40 -15.58 -10.57
CA LYS A 68 6.88 -15.86 -11.91
C LYS A 68 5.80 -14.85 -12.30
N LEU A 69 4.85 -14.57 -11.41
CA LEU A 69 3.84 -13.56 -11.67
C LEU A 69 4.47 -12.18 -11.84
N ALA A 70 5.43 -11.81 -10.98
CA ALA A 70 6.18 -10.56 -11.09
C ALA A 70 6.91 -10.42 -12.43
N ALA A 71 7.56 -11.49 -12.90
CA ALA A 71 8.23 -11.51 -14.20
C ALA A 71 7.27 -11.26 -15.38
N ILE A 72 6.03 -11.73 -15.29
CA ILE A 72 5.00 -11.48 -16.31
C ILE A 72 4.55 -10.01 -16.26
N VAL A 73 4.15 -9.52 -15.08
CA VAL A 73 3.44 -8.24 -14.98
C VAL A 73 4.35 -7.02 -14.94
N PHE A 74 5.60 -7.12 -14.45
CA PHE A 74 6.50 -5.96 -14.40
C PHE A 74 7.19 -5.66 -15.73
N ASN A 75 7.21 -6.61 -16.66
CA ASN A 75 7.78 -6.41 -17.99
C ASN A 75 6.75 -5.95 -19.03
N ASP A 76 5.45 -5.97 -18.68
CA ASP A 76 4.36 -5.59 -19.57
C ASP A 76 3.30 -4.78 -18.79
N PRO A 77 3.18 -3.45 -19.06
CA PRO A 77 2.21 -2.59 -18.41
C PRO A 77 0.76 -3.04 -18.60
N PHE A 78 0.44 -3.69 -19.72
CA PHE A 78 -0.91 -4.23 -19.98
C PHE A 78 -1.21 -5.41 -19.05
N GLN A 79 -0.26 -6.32 -18.86
CA GLN A 79 -0.41 -7.43 -17.92
C GLN A 79 -0.56 -6.94 -16.47
N LEU A 80 0.15 -5.87 -16.11
CA LEU A 80 -0.01 -5.24 -14.79
C LEU A 80 -1.41 -4.65 -14.61
N GLN A 81 -1.96 -4.00 -15.65
CA GLN A 81 -3.35 -3.50 -15.62
C GLN A 81 -4.36 -4.62 -15.46
N LEU A 82 -4.19 -5.74 -16.15
CA LEU A 82 -5.06 -6.93 -16.03
C LEU A 82 -5.00 -7.51 -14.62
N LEU A 83 -3.80 -7.66 -14.05
CA LEU A 83 -3.66 -8.11 -12.67
C LEU A 83 -4.42 -7.19 -11.71
N ASN A 84 -4.23 -5.89 -11.86
CA ASN A 84 -4.91 -4.90 -11.03
C ASN A 84 -6.43 -4.96 -11.20
N ALA A 85 -6.95 -5.11 -12.42
CA ALA A 85 -8.37 -5.23 -12.68
C ALA A 85 -9.02 -6.46 -12.01
N ILE A 86 -8.25 -7.55 -11.84
CA ILE A 86 -8.71 -8.77 -11.15
C ILE A 86 -8.65 -8.61 -9.63
N VAL A 87 -7.54 -8.05 -9.11
CA VAL A 87 -7.24 -8.05 -7.66
C VAL A 87 -7.91 -6.88 -6.93
N HIS A 88 -7.96 -5.68 -7.52
CA HIS A 88 -8.46 -4.48 -6.83
C HIS A 88 -9.92 -4.60 -6.36
N PRO A 89 -10.89 -5.09 -7.17
CA PRO A 89 -12.28 -5.16 -6.73
C PRO A 89 -12.44 -6.00 -5.47
N VAL A 90 -11.74 -7.14 -5.40
CA VAL A 90 -11.81 -8.05 -4.25
C VAL A 90 -11.11 -7.45 -3.02
N THR A 91 -9.99 -6.75 -3.23
CA THR A 91 -9.28 -6.06 -2.13
C THR A 91 -10.10 -4.88 -1.60
N ILE A 92 -10.78 -4.14 -2.48
CA ILE A 92 -11.68 -3.05 -2.07
C ILE A 92 -12.86 -3.60 -1.27
N GLN A 93 -13.46 -4.72 -1.69
CA GLN A 93 -14.55 -5.35 -0.95
C GLN A 93 -14.06 -5.83 0.42
N ALA A 94 -12.91 -6.50 0.48
CA ALA A 94 -12.30 -6.92 1.75
C ALA A 94 -12.05 -5.75 2.71
N ALA A 95 -11.62 -4.59 2.19
CA ALA A 95 -11.47 -3.38 2.99
C ALA A 95 -12.80 -2.87 3.54
N LYS A 96 -13.88 -2.90 2.73
CA LYS A 96 -15.23 -2.51 3.17
C LYS A 96 -15.77 -3.44 4.25
N ASP A 97 -15.64 -4.75 4.05
CA ASP A 97 -16.11 -5.76 5.00
C ASP A 97 -15.34 -5.67 6.33
N TRP A 98 -14.02 -5.44 6.26
CA TRP A 98 -13.20 -5.21 7.43
C TRP A 98 -13.62 -3.92 8.15
N ALA A 99 -13.88 -2.84 7.40
CA ALA A 99 -14.29 -1.55 7.92
C ALA A 99 -15.63 -1.60 8.66
N ALA A 100 -16.59 -2.42 8.18
CA ALA A 100 -17.89 -2.57 8.79
C ALA A 100 -17.84 -3.13 10.22
N ASN A 101 -16.76 -3.83 10.57
CA ASN A 101 -16.53 -4.40 11.90
C ASN A 101 -15.71 -3.48 12.84
N GLN A 102 -15.36 -2.26 12.41
CA GLN A 102 -14.59 -1.32 13.24
C GLN A 102 -15.52 -0.35 13.95
N THR A 103 -15.17 -0.03 15.22
CA THR A 103 -15.91 0.93 16.06
C THR A 103 -15.15 2.24 16.28
N SER A 104 -13.94 2.35 15.73
CA SER A 104 -13.12 3.57 15.82
C SER A 104 -13.75 4.74 15.04
N PRO A 105 -13.57 6.01 15.47
CA PRO A 105 -14.08 7.17 14.74
C PRO A 105 -13.53 7.27 13.32
N TYR A 106 -12.30 6.81 13.10
CA TYR A 106 -11.71 6.63 11.77
C TYR A 106 -10.77 5.42 11.74
N MET A 107 -10.39 5.01 10.56
CA MET A 107 -9.45 3.94 10.31
C MET A 107 -8.49 4.30 9.19
N ILE A 108 -7.34 3.64 9.15
CA ILE A 108 -6.33 3.83 8.11
C ILE A 108 -6.41 2.70 7.08
N LYS A 109 -6.38 3.05 5.79
CA LYS A 109 -6.13 2.14 4.67
C LYS A 109 -4.71 2.38 4.16
N GLU A 110 -3.77 1.51 4.52
CA GLU A 110 -2.40 1.54 4.00
C GLU A 110 -2.33 0.90 2.63
N ALA A 111 -1.85 1.64 1.62
CA ALA A 111 -1.54 1.11 0.29
C ALA A 111 -0.43 1.94 -0.38
N ALA A 112 0.46 1.28 -1.13
CA ALA A 112 1.53 1.97 -1.85
C ALA A 112 1.03 2.73 -3.08
N LEU A 113 -0.03 2.23 -3.73
CA LEU A 113 -0.53 2.67 -5.03
C LEU A 113 -1.93 3.32 -4.95
N ILE A 114 -2.19 4.17 -3.93
CA ILE A 114 -3.52 4.78 -3.73
C ILE A 114 -3.96 5.58 -4.97
N PHE A 115 -3.08 6.38 -5.54
CA PHE A 115 -3.41 7.25 -6.66
C PHE A 115 -3.29 6.56 -8.02
N GLU A 116 -2.43 5.56 -8.12
CA GLU A 116 -2.21 4.80 -9.35
C GLU A 116 -3.33 3.78 -9.65
N SER A 117 -4.12 3.42 -8.64
CA SER A 117 -5.05 2.29 -8.72
C SER A 117 -6.52 2.64 -8.43
N ALA A 118 -6.91 3.91 -8.55
CA ALA A 118 -8.25 4.40 -8.16
C ALA A 118 -8.65 3.98 -6.71
N ALA A 119 -7.69 3.58 -5.87
CA ALA A 119 -7.92 3.20 -4.48
C ALA A 119 -8.15 4.42 -3.55
N ALA A 120 -8.08 5.63 -4.12
CA ALA A 120 -8.42 6.88 -3.45
C ALA A 120 -9.94 7.08 -3.30
N ASP A 121 -10.74 6.41 -4.13
CA ASP A 121 -12.19 6.56 -4.08
C ASP A 121 -12.76 6.13 -2.73
N GLY A 122 -13.58 7.00 -2.14
CA GLY A 122 -14.20 6.78 -0.84
C GLY A 122 -13.28 7.05 0.36
N LEU A 123 -12.06 7.54 0.16
CA LEU A 123 -11.21 8.04 1.23
C LEU A 123 -11.59 9.49 1.58
N PHE A 124 -11.71 9.77 2.87
CA PHE A 124 -12.00 11.12 3.37
C PHE A 124 -10.80 12.06 3.20
N LYS A 125 -9.61 11.57 3.54
CA LYS A 125 -8.32 12.26 3.44
C LYS A 125 -7.22 11.26 3.12
N VAL A 126 -6.10 11.74 2.58
CA VAL A 126 -4.91 10.93 2.31
C VAL A 126 -3.68 11.51 2.99
N ILE A 127 -2.98 10.65 3.73
CA ILE A 127 -1.69 10.94 4.37
C ILE A 127 -0.59 10.39 3.48
N GLY A 128 0.35 11.24 3.08
CA GLY A 128 1.58 10.85 2.41
C GLY A 128 2.74 10.70 3.40
N VAL A 129 3.54 9.65 3.25
CA VAL A 129 4.81 9.50 3.98
C VAL A 129 5.95 9.66 2.99
N THR A 130 6.81 10.65 3.21
CA THR A 130 7.99 10.92 2.38
C THR A 130 9.30 10.77 3.13
N ALA A 131 10.36 10.51 2.40
CA ALA A 131 11.74 10.52 2.87
C ALA A 131 12.70 10.85 1.72
N PRO A 132 13.91 11.39 1.99
CA PRO A 132 14.92 11.62 0.98
C PRO A 132 15.19 10.36 0.13
N LEU A 133 15.35 10.53 -1.20
CA LEU A 133 15.50 9.42 -2.13
C LEU A 133 16.65 8.48 -1.76
N SER A 134 17.80 9.02 -1.39
CA SER A 134 18.96 8.24 -0.96
C SER A 134 18.66 7.36 0.25
N LEU A 135 17.94 7.90 1.23
CA LEU A 135 17.54 7.18 2.43
C LEU A 135 16.51 6.07 2.12
N ARG A 136 15.59 6.33 1.22
CA ARG A 136 14.61 5.34 0.76
C ARG A 136 15.29 4.16 0.07
N ILE A 137 16.21 4.43 -0.85
CA ILE A 137 17.01 3.41 -1.54
C ILE A 137 17.80 2.58 -0.52
N GLN A 138 18.53 3.22 0.38
CA GLN A 138 19.31 2.55 1.41
C GLN A 138 18.44 1.62 2.27
N ARG A 139 17.29 2.09 2.73
CA ARG A 139 16.35 1.29 3.55
C ARG A 139 15.85 0.04 2.82
N VAL A 140 15.54 0.17 1.52
CA VAL A 140 15.05 -0.97 0.72
C VAL A 140 16.17 -1.97 0.46
N MET A 141 17.38 -1.49 0.10
CA MET A 141 18.55 -2.37 -0.07
C MET A 141 18.84 -3.18 1.19
N GLN A 142 18.82 -2.53 2.36
CA GLN A 142 19.09 -3.19 3.65
C GLN A 142 17.98 -4.19 4.04
N ARG A 143 16.72 -3.85 3.78
CA ARG A 143 15.58 -4.70 4.14
C ARG A 143 15.47 -5.94 3.25
N ASP A 144 15.64 -5.75 1.94
CA ASP A 144 15.31 -6.77 0.91
C ASP A 144 16.56 -7.49 0.38
N GLY A 145 17.79 -7.02 0.69
CA GLY A 145 19.03 -7.59 0.18
C GLY A 145 19.22 -7.42 -1.33
N VAL A 146 18.63 -6.38 -1.92
CA VAL A 146 18.64 -6.12 -3.37
C VAL A 146 19.59 -4.99 -3.75
N SER A 147 20.00 -4.91 -5.04
CA SER A 147 20.85 -3.84 -5.54
C SER A 147 20.10 -2.51 -5.68
N LYS A 148 20.85 -1.40 -5.81
CA LYS A 148 20.29 -0.06 -6.04
C LYS A 148 19.46 -0.03 -7.33
N GLU A 149 19.95 -0.63 -8.41
CA GLU A 149 19.29 -0.67 -9.71
C GLU A 149 17.95 -1.39 -9.62
N GLN A 150 17.88 -2.47 -8.84
CA GLN A 150 16.64 -3.20 -8.60
C GLN A 150 15.63 -2.36 -7.79
N VAL A 151 16.09 -1.54 -6.85
CA VAL A 151 15.22 -0.61 -6.12
C VAL A 151 14.70 0.48 -7.03
N GLU A 152 15.57 1.10 -7.84
CA GLU A 152 15.21 2.16 -8.79
C GLU A 152 14.20 1.65 -9.83
N ALA A 153 14.38 0.44 -10.36
CA ALA A 153 13.43 -0.20 -11.27
C ALA A 153 12.04 -0.35 -10.63
N ARG A 154 11.95 -0.76 -9.34
CA ARG A 154 10.67 -0.81 -8.61
C ARG A 154 10.04 0.56 -8.41
N MET A 155 10.84 1.62 -8.23
CA MET A 155 10.36 2.99 -8.07
C MET A 155 9.73 3.54 -9.35
N GLN A 156 10.20 3.13 -10.53
CA GLN A 156 9.65 3.56 -11.82
C GLN A 156 8.18 3.14 -12.04
N HIS A 157 7.70 2.13 -11.32
CA HIS A 157 6.29 1.70 -11.37
C HIS A 157 5.36 2.54 -10.47
N GLN A 158 5.88 3.56 -9.79
CA GLN A 158 5.12 4.48 -8.96
C GLN A 158 5.18 5.89 -9.56
N ILE A 159 4.13 6.68 -9.38
CA ILE A 159 4.22 8.12 -9.68
C ILE A 159 5.32 8.76 -8.81
N SER A 160 5.90 9.85 -9.32
CA SER A 160 6.98 10.51 -8.59
C SER A 160 6.53 10.94 -7.19
N ASP A 161 7.45 10.85 -6.22
CA ASP A 161 7.16 11.21 -4.82
C ASP A 161 6.66 12.64 -4.68
N THR A 162 7.23 13.56 -5.49
CA THR A 162 6.80 14.96 -5.54
C THR A 162 5.33 15.11 -5.96
N ILE A 163 4.89 14.39 -6.99
CA ILE A 163 3.49 14.40 -7.42
C ILE A 163 2.62 13.73 -6.36
N LYS A 164 3.04 12.57 -5.85
CA LYS A 164 2.32 11.84 -4.81
C LYS A 164 2.04 12.71 -3.58
N MET A 165 3.05 13.41 -3.07
CA MET A 165 2.89 14.28 -1.90
C MET A 165 1.98 15.49 -2.16
N ARG A 166 1.97 16.01 -3.39
CA ARG A 166 1.03 17.10 -3.77
C ARG A 166 -0.43 16.66 -3.85
N LEU A 167 -0.68 15.38 -4.06
CA LEU A 167 -2.03 14.81 -4.07
C LEU A 167 -2.53 14.42 -2.67
N CYS A 168 -1.65 14.41 -1.67
CA CYS A 168 -2.01 14.11 -0.29
C CYS A 168 -2.52 15.35 0.44
N ASP A 169 -3.50 15.16 1.34
CA ASP A 169 -3.99 16.22 2.24
C ASP A 169 -3.00 16.54 3.34
N TYR A 170 -2.24 15.54 3.79
CA TYR A 170 -1.23 15.65 4.85
C TYR A 170 0.04 14.93 4.44
N VAL A 171 1.17 15.44 4.90
CA VAL A 171 2.49 14.82 4.64
C VAL A 171 3.24 14.62 5.95
N ILE A 172 3.76 13.41 6.16
CA ILE A 172 4.67 13.04 7.25
C ILE A 172 6.08 12.89 6.68
N GLU A 173 7.04 13.59 7.26
CA GLU A 173 8.45 13.51 6.88
C GLU A 173 9.20 12.48 7.73
N ASN A 174 9.72 11.44 7.09
CA ASN A 174 10.52 10.38 7.70
C ASN A 174 12.01 10.49 7.28
N ASN A 175 12.61 11.64 7.56
CA ASN A 175 13.94 12.01 7.10
C ASN A 175 15.08 11.71 8.09
N ASN A 176 14.83 10.98 9.18
CA ASN A 176 15.75 10.71 10.31
C ASN A 176 16.15 11.95 11.13
N GLN A 177 15.60 13.13 10.84
CA GLN A 177 15.85 14.37 11.59
C GLN A 177 14.63 14.75 12.43
N GLN A 178 13.45 14.52 11.91
CA GLN A 178 12.20 14.79 12.58
C GLN A 178 11.63 13.53 13.21
N MET A 179 11.11 13.65 14.42
CA MET A 179 10.43 12.55 15.10
C MET A 179 9.08 12.26 14.45
N LEU A 180 8.78 10.98 14.20
CA LEU A 180 7.51 10.56 13.61
C LEU A 180 6.35 10.67 14.58
N ILE A 181 6.55 10.29 15.85
CA ILE A 181 5.47 10.22 16.84
C ILE A 181 4.77 11.58 17.02
N PRO A 182 5.46 12.72 17.22
CA PRO A 182 4.81 14.03 17.30
C PRO A 182 3.98 14.36 16.06
N GLN A 183 4.51 14.11 14.84
CA GLN A 183 3.80 14.36 13.59
C GLN A 183 2.49 13.54 13.52
N VAL A 184 2.54 12.25 13.89
CA VAL A 184 1.36 11.39 13.90
C VAL A 184 0.34 11.84 14.94
N LEU A 185 0.77 12.28 16.14
CA LEU A 185 -0.13 12.76 17.18
C LEU A 185 -0.84 14.07 16.79
N GLU A 186 -0.13 14.99 16.14
CA GLU A 186 -0.73 16.22 15.62
C GLU A 186 -1.74 15.91 14.53
N LEU A 187 -1.41 14.96 13.67
CA LEU A 187 -2.29 14.53 12.59
C LEU A 187 -3.54 13.80 13.11
N ASP A 188 -3.41 12.93 14.12
CA ASP A 188 -4.56 12.29 14.78
C ASP A 188 -5.53 13.34 15.35
N LYS A 189 -5.01 14.37 16.01
CA LYS A 189 -5.83 15.49 16.52
C LYS A 189 -6.54 16.23 15.39
N ALA A 190 -5.82 16.55 14.30
CA ALA A 190 -6.39 17.26 13.16
C ALA A 190 -7.49 16.44 12.46
N ILE A 191 -7.27 15.14 12.27
CA ILE A 191 -8.27 14.23 11.69
C ILE A 191 -9.51 14.17 12.59
N ARG A 192 -9.36 13.94 13.90
CA ARG A 192 -10.48 13.89 14.84
C ARG A 192 -11.27 15.19 14.90
N ALA A 193 -10.64 16.33 14.70
CA ALA A 193 -11.30 17.63 14.66
C ALA A 193 -12.06 17.88 13.35
N ALA A 194 -11.75 17.15 12.29
CA ALA A 194 -12.36 17.27 10.96
C ALA A 194 -13.51 16.27 10.72
N LEU A 195 -13.71 15.31 11.64
CA LEU A 195 -14.80 14.31 11.63
C LEU A 195 -16.09 14.84 12.25
#